data_aff64b0096e962fa67c78dcd5b1cf8d6
#
_entry.id   aff64b0096e962fa67c78dcd5b1cf8d6
#
_cell.length_a   1.000
_cell.length_b   1.000
_cell.length_c   1.000
_cell.angle_alpha   90.00
_cell.angle_beta   90.00
_cell.angle_gamma   90.00
#
_symmetry.space_group_name_H-M   'P 1'
#
loop_
_entity.id
_entity.type
_entity.pdbx_description
1 polymer ?
#
loop_
_entity_poly.entity_id
_entity_poly.type
_entity_poly.pdbx_seq_one_letter_code
_entity_poly.pdbx_strand_id
1 'polypeptide(L)'
;MEKTLWARVLNSDCGNRKSKIQNLKWVALFAIVVALTVCGARAEAQQSKVYRVGVIHQGGPYKAVVDGLRDGLRQLGLEEGKHLLLNVRDSKGEVKAVEAAAKDFERDRVNLIFAVTTSATTAVKNVTSEIPIVFSVGSDPVASGFVQSFAKPGGRLTGVQYSTTDLTGKRLEILKEMLPKLSRVVIIYNPKNRTAVEAAALARQAGKQFGLQLIERHATSVDELRQRFGALKAKEADAFFSISDAMVTSQAQLVIDMATSKKLPTMFSEQSLVTMGGLASYGQNFNEVGRLAAKYVQKIMTGAQPRDLRVEIVDKFELIINLKTAKQIGLTIPPNVLARADRVIR
;
A
#
# COMPACT_ATOMS: atom_id res chain seq x y z
N MET A 1 66.34 51.94 -60.09
CA MET A 1 65.92 52.27 -58.67
C MET A 1 64.53 51.78 -58.36
N GLU A 2 64.14 50.58 -58.83
CA GLU A 2 62.72 50.08 -58.72
C GLU A 2 62.56 48.64 -58.14
N LYS A 3 63.63 47.97 -57.72
CA LYS A 3 63.58 46.59 -57.21
C LYS A 3 63.56 46.47 -55.68
N THR A 4 63.71 47.55 -54.94
CA THR A 4 63.77 47.52 -53.47
C THR A 4 62.50 47.90 -52.74
N LEU A 5 61.46 48.39 -53.45
CA LEU A 5 60.22 48.82 -52.84
C LEU A 5 59.21 47.66 -52.67
N TRP A 6 59.21 46.68 -53.55
CA TRP A 6 58.25 45.54 -53.50
C TRP A 6 58.61 44.50 -52.44
N ALA A 7 59.86 44.37 -52.07
CA ALA A 7 60.25 43.42 -51.03
C ALA A 7 59.82 43.79 -49.60
N ARG A 8 59.53 45.10 -49.36
CA ARG A 8 59.04 45.58 -48.04
C ARG A 8 57.55 45.48 -47.87
N VAL A 9 56.76 45.54 -48.94
CA VAL A 9 55.32 45.46 -48.89
C VAL A 9 54.84 44.00 -48.67
N LEU A 10 55.55 43.04 -49.28
CA LEU A 10 55.19 41.63 -49.14
C LEU A 10 55.56 41.00 -47.74
N ASN A 11 56.51 41.60 -47.03
CA ASN A 11 56.89 41.07 -45.73
C ASN A 11 56.13 41.66 -44.59
N SER A 12 55.44 42.80 -44.74
CA SER A 12 54.55 43.34 -43.71
C SER A 12 53.20 42.66 -43.65
N ASP A 13 52.72 42.14 -44.79
CA ASP A 13 51.36 41.46 -44.82
C ASP A 13 51.39 40.01 -44.34
N CYS A 14 52.54 39.32 -44.41
CA CYS A 14 52.68 37.93 -43.96
C CYS A 14 52.80 37.83 -42.42
N GLY A 15 53.38 38.81 -41.72
CA GLY A 15 53.48 38.89 -40.28
C GLY A 15 52.12 39.13 -39.59
N ASN A 16 51.28 39.97 -40.21
CA ASN A 16 50.03 40.39 -39.66
C ASN A 16 48.91 39.26 -39.80
N ARG A 17 49.03 38.43 -40.85
CA ARG A 17 48.13 37.25 -41.00
C ARG A 17 48.44 36.14 -40.00
N LYS A 18 49.71 35.87 -39.68
CA LYS A 18 50.12 34.85 -38.71
C LYS A 18 49.69 35.21 -37.31
N SER A 19 49.77 36.49 -36.88
CA SER A 19 49.32 36.95 -35.56
C SER A 19 47.80 36.92 -35.42
N LYS A 20 47.01 37.25 -36.46
CA LYS A 20 45.56 37.14 -36.46
C LYS A 20 45.07 35.68 -36.37
N ILE A 21 45.73 34.76 -37.06
CA ILE A 21 45.35 33.32 -37.02
C ILE A 21 45.73 32.70 -35.64
N GLN A 22 46.86 33.14 -35.05
CA GLN A 22 47.22 32.68 -33.70
C GLN A 22 46.24 33.19 -32.64
N ASN A 23 45.82 34.45 -32.69
CA ASN A 23 44.84 35.01 -31.77
C ASN A 23 43.46 34.34 -31.95
N LEU A 24 43.06 34.00 -33.16
CA LEU A 24 41.79 33.27 -33.41
C LEU A 24 41.80 31.86 -32.83
N LYS A 25 42.95 31.17 -32.86
CA LYS A 25 43.09 29.85 -32.21
C LYS A 25 42.99 29.93 -30.68
N TRP A 26 43.59 30.94 -30.06
CA TRP A 26 43.53 31.15 -28.62
C TRP A 26 42.11 31.54 -28.17
N VAL A 27 41.42 32.39 -28.94
CA VAL A 27 39.99 32.76 -28.69
C VAL A 27 39.07 31.54 -28.82
N ALA A 28 39.31 30.70 -29.85
CA ALA A 28 38.53 29.45 -30.00
C ALA A 28 38.78 28.45 -28.87
N LEU A 29 40.05 28.31 -28.43
CA LEU A 29 40.41 27.45 -27.30
C LEU A 29 39.77 27.95 -26.00
N PHE A 30 39.78 29.26 -25.77
CA PHE A 30 39.18 29.89 -24.60
C PHE A 30 37.65 29.73 -24.60
N ALA A 31 37.01 29.85 -25.77
CA ALA A 31 35.56 29.60 -25.91
C ALA A 31 35.18 28.15 -25.65
N ILE A 32 36.02 27.19 -26.08
CA ILE A 32 35.79 25.76 -25.80
C ILE A 32 35.98 25.45 -24.31
N VAL A 33 37.00 26.01 -23.66
CA VAL A 33 37.23 25.84 -22.21
C VAL A 33 36.07 26.45 -21.41
N VAL A 34 35.61 27.64 -21.78
CA VAL A 34 34.46 28.28 -21.13
C VAL A 34 33.15 27.48 -21.38
N ALA A 35 32.94 26.93 -22.57
CA ALA A 35 31.82 26.07 -22.87
C ALA A 35 31.84 24.75 -22.06
N LEU A 36 33.03 24.14 -21.91
CA LEU A 36 33.18 22.93 -21.11
C LEU A 36 33.01 23.19 -19.60
N THR A 37 33.47 24.33 -19.09
CA THR A 37 33.25 24.68 -17.67
C THR A 37 31.79 25.03 -17.37
N VAL A 38 31.09 25.70 -18.30
CA VAL A 38 29.63 26.01 -18.14
C VAL A 38 28.79 24.75 -18.31
N CYS A 39 29.15 23.82 -19.19
CA CYS A 39 28.46 22.52 -19.32
C CYS A 39 28.75 21.61 -18.12
N GLY A 40 30.02 21.60 -17.60
CA GLY A 40 30.37 20.85 -16.39
C GLY A 40 29.64 21.34 -15.15
N ALA A 41 29.54 22.66 -14.95
CA ALA A 41 28.81 23.25 -13.83
C ALA A 41 27.28 22.99 -13.85
N ARG A 42 26.68 22.74 -15.03
CA ARG A 42 25.28 22.31 -15.13
C ARG A 42 25.06 20.82 -14.86
N ALA A 43 26.09 19.99 -15.05
CA ALA A 43 25.98 18.56 -14.76
C ALA A 43 26.11 18.24 -13.26
N GLU A 44 26.81 19.06 -12.46
CA GLU A 44 26.91 18.87 -11.01
C GLU A 44 25.74 19.43 -10.20
N ALA A 45 24.87 20.26 -10.79
CA ALA A 45 23.77 20.92 -10.07
C ALA A 45 22.47 20.11 -10.01
N GLN A 46 22.40 18.91 -10.57
CA GLN A 46 21.27 18.02 -10.39
C GLN A 46 21.54 17.06 -9.21
N GLN A 47 21.69 17.62 -8.01
CA GLN A 47 21.48 16.83 -6.79
C GLN A 47 20.10 16.18 -6.91
N SER A 48 20.08 14.87 -7.12
CA SER A 48 18.84 14.12 -7.23
C SER A 48 18.05 14.37 -5.95
N LYS A 49 16.93 15.08 -6.08
CA LYS A 49 16.05 15.41 -4.94
C LYS A 49 15.59 14.09 -4.31
N VAL A 50 16.10 13.80 -3.12
CA VAL A 50 15.68 12.63 -2.36
C VAL A 50 14.31 12.92 -1.76
N TYR A 51 13.29 12.17 -2.19
CA TYR A 51 11.94 12.33 -1.69
C TYR A 51 11.77 11.63 -0.35
N ARG A 52 11.09 12.28 0.60
CA ARG A 52 10.72 11.70 1.89
C ARG A 52 9.27 11.25 1.84
N VAL A 53 9.04 9.96 1.98
CA VAL A 53 7.72 9.35 1.95
C VAL A 53 7.40 8.78 3.32
N GLY A 54 6.38 9.33 3.97
CA GLY A 54 5.83 8.76 5.19
C GLY A 54 4.95 7.55 4.83
N VAL A 55 5.14 6.43 5.49
CA VAL A 55 4.33 5.22 5.31
C VAL A 55 3.74 4.83 6.64
N ILE A 56 2.41 4.73 6.73
CA ILE A 56 1.71 4.30 7.94
C ILE A 56 0.89 3.05 7.64
N HIS A 57 1.13 1.99 8.40
CA HIS A 57 0.34 0.77 8.37
C HIS A 57 -0.04 0.30 9.77
N GLN A 58 -0.99 -0.62 9.87
CA GLN A 58 -1.52 -1.07 11.15
C GLN A 58 -0.96 -2.41 11.64
N GLY A 59 0.20 -2.82 11.10
CA GLY A 59 0.86 -4.06 11.49
C GLY A 59 0.25 -5.31 10.86
N GLY A 60 0.65 -6.48 11.34
CA GLY A 60 0.16 -7.75 10.85
C GLY A 60 0.32 -7.91 9.33
N PRO A 61 -0.70 -8.42 8.62
CA PRO A 61 -0.66 -8.65 7.18
C PRO A 61 -0.52 -7.38 6.33
N TYR A 62 -0.80 -6.20 6.89
CA TYR A 62 -0.61 -4.92 6.17
C TYR A 62 0.85 -4.62 5.87
N LYS A 63 1.79 -5.29 6.54
CA LYS A 63 3.21 -5.25 6.17
C LYS A 63 3.44 -5.68 4.72
N ALA A 64 2.67 -6.64 4.21
CA ALA A 64 2.77 -7.08 2.82
C ALA A 64 2.45 -5.97 1.81
N VAL A 65 1.58 -5.00 2.17
CA VAL A 65 1.33 -3.81 1.33
C VAL A 65 2.59 -2.94 1.25
N VAL A 66 3.30 -2.77 2.37
CA VAL A 66 4.55 -1.99 2.43
C VAL A 66 5.68 -2.68 1.67
N ASP A 67 5.77 -4.01 1.79
CA ASP A 67 6.76 -4.80 1.05
C ASP A 67 6.48 -4.71 -0.46
N GLY A 68 5.20 -4.82 -0.87
CA GLY A 68 4.78 -4.61 -2.25
C GLY A 68 5.04 -3.19 -2.77
N LEU A 69 4.87 -2.16 -1.93
CA LEU A 69 5.26 -0.79 -2.28
C LEU A 69 6.76 -0.71 -2.61
N ARG A 70 7.63 -1.28 -1.76
CA ARG A 70 9.08 -1.32 -1.99
C ARG A 70 9.44 -2.04 -3.28
N ASP A 71 8.84 -3.20 -3.51
CA ASP A 71 9.05 -3.98 -4.73
C ASP A 71 8.60 -3.21 -5.98
N GLY A 72 7.43 -2.59 -5.93
CA GLY A 72 6.91 -1.77 -7.02
C GLY A 72 7.78 -0.55 -7.30
N LEU A 73 8.23 0.18 -6.27
CA LEU A 73 9.14 1.32 -6.43
C LEU A 73 10.46 0.89 -7.06
N ARG A 74 11.03 -0.25 -6.63
CA ARG A 74 12.26 -0.80 -7.21
C ARG A 74 12.08 -1.16 -8.69
N GLN A 75 10.96 -1.78 -9.06
CA GLN A 75 10.63 -2.10 -10.46
C GLN A 75 10.48 -0.85 -11.33
N LEU A 76 10.07 0.28 -10.73
CA LEU A 76 9.97 1.58 -11.38
C LEU A 76 11.31 2.37 -11.39
N GLY A 77 12.42 1.74 -10.97
CA GLY A 77 13.75 2.35 -10.93
C GLY A 77 13.98 3.30 -9.75
N LEU A 78 13.10 3.27 -8.74
CA LEU A 78 13.20 4.11 -7.54
C LEU A 78 13.79 3.31 -6.37
N GLU A 79 15.05 3.55 -6.07
CA GLU A 79 15.81 2.89 -5.01
C GLU A 79 15.70 3.66 -3.70
N GLU A 80 15.33 2.96 -2.62
CA GLU A 80 15.33 3.50 -1.25
C GLU A 80 16.78 3.85 -0.85
N GLY A 81 16.97 5.01 -0.24
CA GLY A 81 18.30 5.57 0.12
C GLY A 81 18.94 6.40 -0.98
N LYS A 82 18.53 6.29 -2.24
CA LYS A 82 19.09 7.04 -3.37
C LYS A 82 18.11 8.05 -3.95
N HIS A 83 16.89 7.62 -4.28
CA HIS A 83 15.86 8.46 -4.90
C HIS A 83 14.80 8.88 -3.88
N LEU A 84 14.55 8.05 -2.86
CA LEU A 84 13.58 8.30 -1.81
C LEU A 84 14.01 7.68 -0.48
N LEU A 85 13.43 8.19 0.61
CA LEU A 85 13.51 7.62 1.95
C LEU A 85 12.09 7.24 2.39
N LEU A 86 11.88 5.98 2.74
CA LEU A 86 10.62 5.51 3.33
C LEU A 86 10.71 5.58 4.85
N ASN A 87 9.92 6.49 5.45
CA ASN A 87 9.77 6.57 6.89
C ASN A 87 8.55 5.75 7.29
N VAL A 88 8.76 4.47 7.65
CA VAL A 88 7.68 3.52 7.93
C VAL A 88 7.31 3.54 9.41
N ARG A 89 6.01 3.63 9.71
CA ARG A 89 5.43 3.56 11.04
C ARG A 89 4.40 2.43 11.11
N ASP A 90 4.63 1.50 12.01
CA ASP A 90 3.68 0.45 12.38
C ASP A 90 2.89 0.90 13.63
N SER A 91 1.60 1.14 13.45
CA SER A 91 0.70 1.56 14.53
C SER A 91 0.13 0.40 15.34
N LYS A 92 0.40 -0.85 14.98
CA LYS A 92 -0.06 -2.07 15.66
C LYS A 92 -1.59 -2.10 15.93
N GLY A 93 -2.36 -1.50 15.03
CA GLY A 93 -3.82 -1.41 15.14
C GLY A 93 -4.33 -0.19 15.93
N GLU A 94 -3.44 0.62 16.51
CA GLU A 94 -3.81 1.75 17.36
C GLU A 94 -3.97 3.04 16.54
N VAL A 95 -5.20 3.60 16.52
CA VAL A 95 -5.50 4.84 15.77
C VAL A 95 -4.72 6.03 16.30
N LYS A 96 -4.54 6.15 17.64
CA LYS A 96 -3.75 7.23 18.24
C LYS A 96 -2.29 7.21 17.77
N ALA A 97 -1.70 6.03 17.54
CA ALA A 97 -0.36 5.92 17.00
C ALA A 97 -0.30 6.37 15.54
N VAL A 98 -1.36 6.14 14.75
CA VAL A 98 -1.49 6.68 13.38
C VAL A 98 -1.51 8.20 13.41
N GLU A 99 -2.33 8.80 14.27
CA GLU A 99 -2.44 10.27 14.42
C GLU A 99 -1.11 10.91 14.83
N ALA A 100 -0.41 10.29 15.78
CA ALA A 100 0.92 10.77 16.20
C ALA A 100 1.93 10.72 15.06
N ALA A 101 2.01 9.58 14.36
CA ALA A 101 2.90 9.42 13.21
C ALA A 101 2.60 10.42 12.09
N ALA A 102 1.31 10.69 11.82
CA ALA A 102 0.90 11.64 10.78
C ALA A 102 1.29 13.09 11.14
N LYS A 103 1.16 13.49 12.42
CA LYS A 103 1.62 14.79 12.92
C LYS A 103 3.14 14.94 12.82
N ASP A 104 3.88 13.87 13.13
CA ASP A 104 5.33 13.86 12.95
C ASP A 104 5.71 14.05 11.48
N PHE A 105 5.03 13.37 10.56
CA PHE A 105 5.26 13.53 9.12
C PHE A 105 4.93 14.93 8.61
N GLU A 106 3.90 15.57 9.15
CA GLU A 106 3.59 16.97 8.83
C GLU A 106 4.68 17.92 9.33
N ARG A 107 5.10 17.78 10.60
CA ARG A 107 6.21 18.54 11.17
C ARG A 107 7.50 18.36 10.38
N ASP A 108 7.81 17.13 9.98
CA ASP A 108 9.02 16.76 9.26
C ASP A 108 8.92 17.10 7.75
N ARG A 109 7.77 17.62 7.29
CA ARG A 109 7.49 18.03 5.91
C ARG A 109 7.84 16.93 4.91
N VAL A 110 7.30 15.72 5.11
CA VAL A 110 7.44 14.66 4.11
C VAL A 110 6.74 15.06 2.80
N ASN A 111 7.21 14.57 1.66
CA ASN A 111 6.69 14.96 0.37
C ASN A 111 5.33 14.34 0.05
N LEU A 112 5.04 13.16 0.61
CA LEU A 112 3.73 12.51 0.58
C LEU A 112 3.62 11.50 1.72
N ILE A 113 2.38 11.10 2.05
CA ILE A 113 2.09 10.02 2.99
C ILE A 113 1.38 8.89 2.25
N PHE A 114 1.88 7.66 2.40
CA PHE A 114 1.17 6.45 2.03
C PHE A 114 0.46 5.87 3.25
N ALA A 115 -0.87 5.88 3.22
CA ALA A 115 -1.71 5.42 4.31
C ALA A 115 -2.37 4.08 3.96
N VAL A 116 -2.09 3.05 4.75
CA VAL A 116 -2.63 1.70 4.56
C VAL A 116 -3.81 1.46 5.49
N THR A 117 -4.95 1.18 4.97
CA THR A 117 -6.29 0.98 5.53
C THR A 117 -7.17 2.22 5.54
N THR A 118 -8.48 2.02 5.54
CA THR A 118 -9.48 3.10 5.63
C THR A 118 -9.36 3.90 6.92
N SER A 119 -9.21 3.22 8.07
CA SER A 119 -9.07 3.89 9.37
C SER A 119 -7.79 4.71 9.48
N ALA A 120 -6.66 4.19 8.97
CA ALA A 120 -5.41 4.94 8.93
C ALA A 120 -5.53 6.16 7.99
N THR A 121 -6.12 6.00 6.80
CA THR A 121 -6.35 7.10 5.86
C THR A 121 -7.22 8.19 6.48
N THR A 122 -8.29 7.81 7.19
CA THR A 122 -9.16 8.76 7.90
C THR A 122 -8.37 9.54 8.95
N ALA A 123 -7.59 8.86 9.79
CA ALA A 123 -6.79 9.50 10.82
C ALA A 123 -5.75 10.47 10.23
N VAL A 124 -5.01 10.04 9.20
CA VAL A 124 -4.04 10.88 8.49
C VAL A 124 -4.71 12.11 7.88
N LYS A 125 -5.84 11.93 7.18
CA LYS A 125 -6.60 13.03 6.57
C LYS A 125 -7.00 14.08 7.58
N ASN A 126 -7.43 13.65 8.78
CA ASN A 126 -7.98 14.55 9.81
C ASN A 126 -6.91 15.37 10.53
N VAL A 127 -5.65 14.89 10.59
CA VAL A 127 -4.58 15.55 11.36
C VAL A 127 -3.51 16.19 10.49
N THR A 128 -3.61 16.05 9.17
CA THR A 128 -2.72 16.71 8.19
C THR A 128 -3.51 17.64 7.28
N SER A 129 -2.88 18.72 6.77
CA SER A 129 -3.57 19.76 6.00
C SER A 129 -3.29 19.69 4.50
N GLU A 130 -2.02 19.67 4.07
CA GLU A 130 -1.65 19.88 2.68
C GLU A 130 -0.87 18.74 2.04
N ILE A 131 -0.25 17.88 2.85
CA ILE A 131 0.58 16.78 2.32
C ILE A 131 -0.27 15.87 1.43
N PRO A 132 0.20 15.55 0.20
CA PRO A 132 -0.43 14.54 -0.64
C PRO A 132 -0.54 13.20 0.05
N ILE A 133 -1.69 12.54 -0.08
CA ILE A 133 -1.92 11.21 0.51
C ILE A 133 -2.21 10.22 -0.62
N VAL A 134 -1.37 9.20 -0.72
CA VAL A 134 -1.69 7.97 -1.44
C VAL A 134 -2.29 7.00 -0.43
N PHE A 135 -3.45 6.45 -0.73
CA PHE A 135 -4.09 5.49 0.14
C PHE A 135 -4.16 4.10 -0.47
N SER A 136 -4.25 3.07 0.39
CA SER A 136 -4.80 1.77 0.04
C SER A 136 -5.91 1.42 1.02
N VAL A 137 -7.15 1.31 0.54
CA VAL A 137 -8.35 1.22 1.38
C VAL A 137 -9.23 0.05 1.01
N GLY A 138 -9.86 -0.56 2.04
CA GLY A 138 -10.76 -1.70 1.87
C GLY A 138 -12.24 -1.32 1.71
N SER A 139 -12.60 -0.05 1.88
CA SER A 139 -13.94 0.50 1.71
C SER A 139 -14.02 1.42 0.51
N ASP A 140 -15.23 1.82 0.12
CA ASP A 140 -15.46 2.81 -0.92
C ASP A 140 -14.85 4.18 -0.52
N PRO A 141 -13.87 4.71 -1.28
CA PRO A 141 -13.21 5.97 -0.97
C PRO A 141 -14.11 7.20 -1.21
N VAL A 142 -15.14 7.12 -2.05
CA VAL A 142 -16.12 8.19 -2.25
C VAL A 142 -17.05 8.25 -1.05
N ALA A 143 -17.64 7.13 -0.64
CA ALA A 143 -18.47 7.04 0.55
C ALA A 143 -17.71 7.39 1.84
N SER A 144 -16.39 7.13 1.88
CA SER A 144 -15.50 7.53 2.98
C SER A 144 -15.11 9.01 2.93
N GLY A 145 -15.50 9.76 1.89
CA GLY A 145 -15.19 11.17 1.72
C GLY A 145 -13.71 11.45 1.45
N PHE A 146 -12.96 10.49 0.91
CA PHE A 146 -11.54 10.69 0.57
C PHE A 146 -11.38 11.34 -0.80
N VAL A 147 -12.27 11.02 -1.73
CA VAL A 147 -12.27 11.52 -3.11
C VAL A 147 -13.68 11.89 -3.55
N GLN A 148 -13.79 12.76 -4.55
CA GLN A 148 -15.09 13.15 -5.14
C GLN A 148 -15.64 12.02 -6.04
N SER A 149 -14.76 11.38 -6.82
CA SER A 149 -15.07 10.23 -7.66
C SER A 149 -13.80 9.40 -7.92
N PHE A 150 -13.97 8.18 -8.41
CA PHE A 150 -12.84 7.33 -8.83
C PHE A 150 -12.07 7.95 -10.00
N ALA A 151 -12.77 8.55 -10.96
CA ALA A 151 -12.16 9.12 -12.16
C ALA A 151 -11.43 10.43 -11.87
N LYS A 152 -11.99 11.26 -10.98
CA LYS A 152 -11.46 12.57 -10.59
C LYS A 152 -11.52 12.74 -9.07
N PRO A 153 -10.44 12.42 -8.35
CA PRO A 153 -10.37 12.54 -6.90
C PRO A 153 -10.68 13.95 -6.36
N GLY A 154 -10.24 14.99 -7.07
CA GLY A 154 -10.60 16.38 -6.80
C GLY A 154 -9.86 17.04 -5.64
N GLY A 155 -9.08 16.30 -4.85
CA GLY A 155 -8.37 16.78 -3.67
C GLY A 155 -6.91 16.31 -3.60
N ARG A 156 -6.35 16.29 -2.39
CA ARG A 156 -4.97 15.85 -2.12
C ARG A 156 -4.83 14.34 -1.90
N LEU A 157 -5.92 13.58 -2.00
CA LEU A 157 -5.97 12.15 -1.80
C LEU A 157 -6.19 11.44 -3.13
N THR A 158 -5.47 10.35 -3.35
CA THR A 158 -5.70 9.36 -4.43
C THR A 158 -5.12 8.01 -4.00
N GLY A 159 -5.34 6.96 -4.78
CA GLY A 159 -4.72 5.67 -4.47
C GLY A 159 -5.47 4.47 -5.02
N VAL A 160 -5.51 3.42 -4.20
CA VAL A 160 -5.98 2.09 -4.57
C VAL A 160 -7.08 1.64 -3.61
N GLN A 161 -8.20 1.18 -4.17
CA GLN A 161 -9.21 0.43 -3.41
C GLN A 161 -9.00 -1.07 -3.60
N TYR A 162 -9.11 -1.81 -2.49
CA TYR A 162 -9.22 -3.27 -2.50
C TYR A 162 -10.53 -3.67 -1.79
N SER A 163 -11.45 -4.31 -2.52
CA SER A 163 -12.84 -4.52 -2.07
C SER A 163 -12.97 -5.62 -1.01
N THR A 164 -12.51 -5.39 0.22
CA THR A 164 -12.68 -6.40 1.29
C THR A 164 -14.09 -6.45 1.84
N THR A 165 -14.76 -5.32 1.93
CA THR A 165 -16.12 -5.22 2.49
C THR A 165 -17.14 -5.87 1.57
N ASP A 166 -17.08 -5.60 0.27
CA ASP A 166 -18.01 -6.11 -0.74
C ASP A 166 -17.99 -7.65 -0.85
N LEU A 167 -16.84 -8.26 -0.57
CA LEU A 167 -16.68 -9.72 -0.60
C LEU A 167 -17.17 -10.43 0.66
N THR A 168 -17.72 -9.71 1.64
CA THR A 168 -18.15 -10.28 2.92
C THR A 168 -19.17 -11.41 2.73
N GLY A 169 -20.20 -11.19 1.90
CA GLY A 169 -21.19 -12.21 1.58
C GLY A 169 -20.59 -13.43 0.91
N LYS A 170 -19.70 -13.23 -0.08
CA LYS A 170 -19.05 -14.33 -0.80
C LYS A 170 -18.14 -15.17 0.10
N ARG A 171 -17.40 -14.54 1.00
CA ARG A 171 -16.58 -15.27 1.99
C ARG A 171 -17.42 -16.11 2.91
N LEU A 172 -18.58 -15.60 3.35
CA LEU A 172 -19.48 -16.35 4.23
C LEU A 172 -20.14 -17.52 3.50
N GLU A 173 -20.48 -17.36 2.21
CA GLU A 173 -20.96 -18.42 1.32
C GLU A 173 -19.89 -19.54 1.21
N ILE A 174 -18.65 -19.20 0.88
CA ILE A 174 -17.55 -20.16 0.77
C ILE A 174 -17.33 -20.89 2.11
N LEU A 175 -17.38 -20.17 3.23
CA LEU A 175 -17.27 -20.79 4.56
C LEU A 175 -18.40 -21.81 4.81
N LYS A 176 -19.64 -21.49 4.41
CA LYS A 176 -20.77 -22.40 4.51
C LYS A 176 -20.62 -23.64 3.63
N GLU A 177 -20.08 -23.49 2.42
CA GLU A 177 -19.77 -24.61 1.53
C GLU A 177 -18.65 -25.49 2.08
N MET A 178 -17.61 -24.88 2.70
CA MET A 178 -16.55 -25.64 3.37
C MET A 178 -17.05 -26.42 4.58
N LEU A 179 -18.06 -25.91 5.25
CA LEU A 179 -18.62 -26.42 6.51
C LEU A 179 -20.14 -26.64 6.34
N PRO A 180 -20.61 -27.74 5.71
CA PRO A 180 -22.04 -27.93 5.43
C PRO A 180 -22.93 -27.88 6.68
N LYS A 181 -22.41 -28.29 7.86
CA LYS A 181 -23.11 -28.23 9.14
C LYS A 181 -22.97 -26.89 9.88
N LEU A 182 -22.34 -25.87 9.27
CA LEU A 182 -22.18 -24.54 9.87
C LEU A 182 -23.54 -23.94 10.20
N SER A 183 -23.71 -23.51 11.43
CA SER A 183 -24.94 -22.82 11.90
C SER A 183 -24.65 -21.56 12.71
N ARG A 184 -23.53 -21.52 13.45
CA ARG A 184 -23.17 -20.41 14.34
C ARG A 184 -21.79 -19.89 13.99
N VAL A 185 -21.71 -18.60 13.69
CA VAL A 185 -20.48 -17.93 13.26
C VAL A 185 -20.18 -16.77 14.20
N VAL A 186 -19.01 -16.77 14.82
CA VAL A 186 -18.58 -15.63 15.63
C VAL A 186 -17.82 -14.63 14.78
N ILE A 187 -18.16 -13.36 14.94
CA ILE A 187 -17.43 -12.20 14.43
C ILE A 187 -17.04 -11.29 15.59
N ILE A 188 -15.81 -10.75 15.54
CA ILE A 188 -15.33 -9.79 16.55
C ILE A 188 -14.85 -8.56 15.81
N TYR A 189 -15.26 -7.38 16.23
CA TYR A 189 -14.91 -6.13 15.56
C TYR A 189 -15.00 -4.92 16.47
N ASN A 190 -14.39 -3.82 16.03
CA ASN A 190 -14.46 -2.53 16.70
C ASN A 190 -15.71 -1.76 16.20
N PRO A 191 -16.71 -1.52 17.05
CA PRO A 191 -17.93 -0.80 16.65
C PRO A 191 -17.70 0.69 16.34
N LYS A 192 -16.52 1.23 16.65
CA LYS A 192 -16.11 2.60 16.27
C LYS A 192 -15.46 2.63 14.87
N ASN A 193 -15.14 1.46 14.30
CA ASN A 193 -14.60 1.36 12.95
C ASN A 193 -15.76 1.26 11.95
N ARG A 194 -16.01 2.32 11.20
CA ARG A 194 -17.10 2.39 10.21
C ARG A 194 -17.04 1.24 9.21
N THR A 195 -15.86 0.92 8.67
CA THR A 195 -15.67 -0.19 7.72
C THR A 195 -16.10 -1.54 8.33
N ALA A 196 -15.76 -1.76 9.62
CA ALA A 196 -16.16 -2.99 10.32
C ALA A 196 -17.67 -3.06 10.56
N VAL A 197 -18.31 -1.94 10.89
CA VAL A 197 -19.76 -1.85 11.06
C VAL A 197 -20.50 -2.15 9.74
N GLU A 198 -20.02 -1.60 8.62
CA GLU A 198 -20.54 -1.88 7.28
C GLU A 198 -20.36 -3.36 6.91
N ALA A 199 -19.19 -3.94 7.13
CA ALA A 199 -18.90 -5.35 6.89
C ALA A 199 -19.77 -6.27 7.79
N ALA A 200 -20.00 -5.90 9.05
CA ALA A 200 -20.89 -6.64 9.95
C ALA A 200 -22.36 -6.61 9.47
N ALA A 201 -22.80 -5.48 8.91
CA ALA A 201 -24.14 -5.38 8.32
C ALA A 201 -24.30 -6.33 7.12
N LEU A 202 -23.32 -6.37 6.23
CA LEU A 202 -23.27 -7.32 5.09
C LEU A 202 -23.20 -8.78 5.56
N ALA A 203 -22.41 -9.05 6.60
CA ALA A 203 -22.36 -10.39 7.20
C ALA A 203 -23.71 -10.82 7.78
N ARG A 204 -24.44 -9.91 8.47
CA ARG A 204 -25.81 -10.19 8.96
C ARG A 204 -26.78 -10.52 7.83
N GLN A 205 -26.73 -9.74 6.74
CA GLN A 205 -27.57 -9.97 5.57
C GLN A 205 -27.29 -11.36 4.95
N ALA A 206 -26.01 -11.67 4.71
CA ALA A 206 -25.60 -12.96 4.17
C ALA A 206 -25.90 -14.11 5.14
N GLY A 207 -25.69 -13.91 6.45
CA GLY A 207 -26.03 -14.88 7.49
C GLY A 207 -27.52 -15.28 7.45
N LYS A 208 -28.43 -14.32 7.33
CA LYS A 208 -29.87 -14.60 7.16
C LYS A 208 -30.12 -15.40 5.89
N GLN A 209 -29.50 -15.06 4.78
CA GLN A 209 -29.66 -15.77 3.50
C GLN A 209 -29.22 -17.24 3.58
N PHE A 210 -28.13 -17.52 4.31
CA PHE A 210 -27.54 -18.86 4.44
C PHE A 210 -28.01 -19.63 5.68
N GLY A 211 -28.97 -19.10 6.45
CA GLY A 211 -29.47 -19.71 7.67
C GLY A 211 -28.44 -19.81 8.79
N LEU A 212 -27.56 -18.81 8.91
CA LEU A 212 -26.50 -18.76 9.91
C LEU A 212 -26.85 -17.76 11.02
N GLN A 213 -26.59 -18.17 12.26
CA GLN A 213 -26.62 -17.28 13.42
C GLN A 213 -25.26 -16.60 13.57
N LEU A 214 -25.23 -15.26 13.50
CA LEU A 214 -24.05 -14.50 13.81
C LEU A 214 -23.98 -14.16 15.30
N ILE A 215 -22.86 -14.48 15.91
CA ILE A 215 -22.53 -14.15 17.31
C ILE A 215 -21.57 -12.97 17.26
N GLU A 216 -22.10 -11.77 17.50
CA GLU A 216 -21.31 -10.55 17.45
C GLU A 216 -20.66 -10.27 18.80
N ARG A 217 -19.38 -9.97 18.79
CA ARG A 217 -18.60 -9.50 19.93
C ARG A 217 -17.90 -8.19 19.57
N HIS A 218 -17.95 -7.23 20.47
CA HIS A 218 -17.31 -5.93 20.25
C HIS A 218 -16.01 -5.84 21.04
N ALA A 219 -14.96 -5.30 20.41
CA ALA A 219 -13.67 -5.00 21.02
C ALA A 219 -13.16 -3.67 20.47
N THR A 220 -12.80 -2.75 21.36
CA THR A 220 -12.27 -1.42 20.99
C THR A 220 -10.76 -1.31 21.20
N SER A 221 -10.15 -2.36 21.75
CA SER A 221 -8.71 -2.50 21.96
C SER A 221 -8.24 -3.93 21.76
N VAL A 222 -6.93 -4.13 21.64
CA VAL A 222 -6.31 -5.45 21.52
C VAL A 222 -6.57 -6.31 22.76
N ASP A 223 -6.58 -5.71 23.96
CA ASP A 223 -6.86 -6.43 25.20
C ASP A 223 -8.32 -6.89 25.27
N GLU A 224 -9.27 -6.05 24.85
CA GLU A 224 -10.67 -6.46 24.71
C GLU A 224 -10.83 -7.56 23.68
N LEU A 225 -10.13 -7.50 22.54
CA LEU A 225 -10.14 -8.57 21.54
C LEU A 225 -9.72 -9.90 22.14
N ARG A 226 -8.62 -9.91 22.91
CA ARG A 226 -8.13 -11.10 23.62
C ARG A 226 -9.16 -11.62 24.60
N GLN A 227 -9.78 -10.74 25.40
CA GLN A 227 -10.82 -11.13 26.38
C GLN A 227 -12.05 -11.71 25.67
N ARG A 228 -12.56 -11.05 24.63
CA ARG A 228 -13.77 -11.49 23.90
C ARG A 228 -13.55 -12.85 23.23
N PHE A 229 -12.38 -13.05 22.64
CA PHE A 229 -12.03 -14.32 22.03
C PHE A 229 -11.82 -15.43 23.10
N GLY A 230 -11.12 -15.10 24.18
CA GLY A 230 -10.88 -16.00 25.31
C GLY A 230 -12.18 -16.49 25.98
N ALA A 231 -13.14 -15.59 26.13
CA ALA A 231 -14.45 -15.86 26.74
C ALA A 231 -15.37 -16.76 25.91
N LEU A 232 -15.05 -17.05 24.64
CA LEU A 232 -15.82 -17.99 23.83
C LEU A 232 -15.82 -19.38 24.45
N LYS A 233 -16.99 -19.88 24.81
CA LYS A 233 -17.18 -21.22 25.39
C LYS A 233 -17.03 -22.30 24.32
N ALA A 234 -16.71 -23.52 24.75
CA ALA A 234 -16.68 -24.66 23.86
C ALA A 234 -18.04 -24.85 23.18
N LYS A 235 -18.03 -25.04 21.86
CA LYS A 235 -19.24 -25.21 21.04
C LYS A 235 -20.20 -23.99 21.03
N GLU A 236 -19.77 -22.80 21.45
CA GLU A 236 -20.58 -21.59 21.32
C GLU A 236 -20.68 -21.17 19.86
N ALA A 237 -19.62 -21.31 19.10
CA ALA A 237 -19.57 -21.03 17.64
C ALA A 237 -18.97 -22.24 16.91
N ASP A 238 -19.34 -22.38 15.63
CA ASP A 238 -18.85 -23.44 14.75
C ASP A 238 -17.69 -22.95 13.87
N ALA A 239 -17.53 -21.61 13.71
CA ALA A 239 -16.42 -20.98 12.99
C ALA A 239 -16.19 -19.54 13.46
N PHE A 240 -14.97 -19.03 13.26
CA PHE A 240 -14.65 -17.62 13.31
C PHE A 240 -14.60 -17.03 11.89
N PHE A 241 -15.34 -15.96 11.68
CA PHE A 241 -15.36 -15.23 10.43
C PHE A 241 -14.78 -13.82 10.63
N SER A 242 -13.65 -13.55 9.96
CA SER A 242 -12.99 -12.26 10.03
C SER A 242 -13.67 -11.28 9.07
N ILE A 243 -14.30 -10.25 9.62
CA ILE A 243 -14.78 -9.12 8.83
C ILE A 243 -13.71 -8.05 8.68
N SER A 244 -13.93 -7.07 7.80
CA SER A 244 -12.95 -6.00 7.50
C SER A 244 -12.76 -5.05 8.69
N ASP A 245 -11.94 -5.44 9.66
CA ASP A 245 -11.54 -4.62 10.81
C ASP A 245 -10.02 -4.55 10.91
N ALA A 246 -9.46 -3.34 10.81
CA ALA A 246 -8.03 -3.16 10.75
C ALA A 246 -7.32 -3.51 12.07
N MET A 247 -7.94 -3.23 13.23
CA MET A 247 -7.38 -3.61 14.54
C MET A 247 -7.36 -5.13 14.69
N VAL A 248 -8.47 -5.82 14.41
CA VAL A 248 -8.54 -7.29 14.48
C VAL A 248 -7.57 -7.94 13.51
N THR A 249 -7.52 -7.45 12.26
CA THR A 249 -6.61 -7.94 11.22
C THR A 249 -5.14 -7.73 11.60
N SER A 250 -4.80 -6.59 12.23
CA SER A 250 -3.43 -6.34 12.71
C SER A 250 -2.95 -7.38 13.74
N GLN A 251 -3.88 -7.99 14.47
CA GLN A 251 -3.64 -9.02 15.49
C GLN A 251 -3.83 -10.45 14.97
N ALA A 252 -3.58 -10.66 13.69
CA ALA A 252 -3.87 -11.90 12.99
C ALA A 252 -3.30 -13.16 13.68
N GLN A 253 -2.04 -13.12 14.12
CA GLN A 253 -1.43 -14.26 14.80
C GLN A 253 -2.17 -14.62 16.10
N LEU A 254 -2.49 -13.62 16.92
CA LEU A 254 -3.29 -13.80 18.12
C LEU A 254 -4.63 -14.48 17.81
N VAL A 255 -5.34 -14.01 16.79
CA VAL A 255 -6.64 -14.55 16.38
C VAL A 255 -6.50 -16.00 15.89
N ILE A 256 -5.49 -16.28 15.07
CA ILE A 256 -5.21 -17.62 14.53
C ILE A 256 -4.89 -18.60 15.68
N ASP A 257 -4.02 -18.23 16.61
CA ASP A 257 -3.61 -19.08 17.73
C ASP A 257 -4.82 -19.39 18.63
N MET A 258 -5.63 -18.38 18.94
CA MET A 258 -6.83 -18.56 19.77
C MET A 258 -7.91 -19.39 19.05
N ALA A 259 -8.11 -19.21 17.75
CA ALA A 259 -9.04 -20.02 16.97
C ALA A 259 -8.58 -21.48 16.90
N THR A 260 -7.32 -21.69 16.62
CA THR A 260 -6.71 -23.04 16.55
C THR A 260 -6.82 -23.78 17.88
N SER A 261 -6.52 -23.11 19.01
CA SER A 261 -6.65 -23.70 20.35
C SER A 261 -8.08 -24.14 20.67
N LYS A 262 -9.07 -23.46 20.11
CA LYS A 262 -10.49 -23.79 20.25
C LYS A 262 -11.02 -24.70 19.11
N LYS A 263 -10.15 -25.14 18.19
CA LYS A 263 -10.51 -25.91 16.98
C LYS A 263 -11.58 -25.22 16.13
N LEU A 264 -11.58 -23.88 16.09
CA LEU A 264 -12.50 -23.09 15.30
C LEU A 264 -11.95 -22.90 13.88
N PRO A 265 -12.66 -23.40 12.84
CA PRO A 265 -12.37 -23.02 11.44
C PRO A 265 -12.38 -21.51 11.27
N THR A 266 -11.47 -20.97 10.45
CA THR A 266 -11.35 -19.54 10.23
C THR A 266 -11.50 -19.19 8.76
N MET A 267 -12.19 -18.07 8.46
CA MET A 267 -12.25 -17.48 7.13
C MET A 267 -11.77 -16.04 7.20
N PHE A 268 -10.77 -15.71 6.39
CA PHE A 268 -10.13 -14.40 6.34
C PHE A 268 -10.35 -13.68 5.01
N SER A 269 -10.05 -12.39 4.98
CA SER A 269 -10.13 -11.54 3.79
C SER A 269 -8.80 -11.39 3.05
N GLU A 270 -7.71 -11.97 3.58
CA GLU A 270 -6.36 -11.75 3.08
C GLU A 270 -5.55 -13.06 3.15
N GLN A 271 -4.75 -13.32 2.11
CA GLN A 271 -4.11 -14.62 1.89
C GLN A 271 -2.92 -14.90 2.81
N SER A 272 -2.16 -13.88 3.27
CA SER A 272 -1.03 -14.12 4.16
C SER A 272 -1.47 -14.74 5.50
N LEU A 273 -2.71 -14.48 5.93
CA LEU A 273 -3.27 -15.07 7.14
C LEU A 273 -3.41 -16.60 7.07
N VAL A 274 -3.61 -17.13 5.86
CA VAL A 274 -3.64 -18.58 5.65
C VAL A 274 -2.24 -19.18 5.73
N THR A 275 -1.22 -18.46 5.27
CA THR A 275 0.18 -18.90 5.44
C THR A 275 0.66 -18.84 6.88
N MET A 276 0.08 -17.96 7.69
CA MET A 276 0.31 -17.85 9.14
C MET A 276 -0.40 -18.93 9.96
N GLY A 277 -1.24 -19.77 9.35
CA GLY A 277 -1.95 -20.85 10.03
C GLY A 277 -3.48 -20.75 10.01
N GLY A 278 -4.06 -19.72 9.40
CA GLY A 278 -5.51 -19.64 9.15
C GLY A 278 -6.00 -20.76 8.23
N LEU A 279 -7.28 -21.13 8.34
CA LEU A 279 -7.84 -22.20 7.52
C LEU A 279 -8.05 -21.80 6.07
N ALA A 280 -8.70 -20.67 5.84
CA ALA A 280 -9.02 -20.21 4.49
C ALA A 280 -9.09 -18.69 4.38
N SER A 281 -8.88 -18.19 3.17
CA SER A 281 -9.13 -16.81 2.82
C SER A 281 -9.71 -16.70 1.42
N TYR A 282 -10.52 -15.66 1.21
CA TYR A 282 -10.93 -15.23 -0.11
C TYR A 282 -10.83 -13.71 -0.20
N GLY A 283 -9.88 -13.23 -0.99
CA GLY A 283 -9.58 -11.79 -1.09
C GLY A 283 -8.38 -11.47 -1.95
N GLN A 284 -7.90 -10.24 -1.83
CA GLN A 284 -6.79 -9.71 -2.62
C GLN A 284 -5.43 -10.11 -2.03
N ASN A 285 -4.41 -10.00 -2.91
CA ASN A 285 -3.02 -10.06 -2.53
C ASN A 285 -2.54 -8.68 -2.11
N PHE A 286 -2.21 -8.50 -0.84
CA PHE A 286 -1.76 -7.21 -0.31
C PHE A 286 -0.41 -6.75 -0.87
N ASN A 287 0.46 -7.66 -1.31
CA ASN A 287 1.69 -7.28 -1.99
C ASN A 287 1.39 -6.61 -3.34
N GLU A 288 0.42 -7.14 -4.11
CA GLU A 288 -0.01 -6.54 -5.38
C GLU A 288 -0.69 -5.17 -5.16
N VAL A 289 -1.46 -5.00 -4.08
CA VAL A 289 -2.00 -3.69 -3.68
C VAL A 289 -0.88 -2.67 -3.50
N GLY A 290 0.19 -3.07 -2.80
CA GLY A 290 1.37 -2.22 -2.58
C GLY A 290 2.11 -1.88 -3.88
N ARG A 291 2.30 -2.85 -4.77
CA ARG A 291 2.92 -2.62 -6.09
C ARG A 291 2.13 -1.63 -6.93
N LEU A 292 0.81 -1.74 -6.90
CA LEU A 292 -0.05 -0.80 -7.60
C LEU A 292 0.06 0.61 -7.00
N ALA A 293 0.09 0.73 -5.66
CA ALA A 293 0.29 2.00 -4.98
C ALA A 293 1.62 2.68 -5.32
N ALA A 294 2.67 1.91 -5.59
CA ALA A 294 3.98 2.44 -5.99
C ALA A 294 3.92 3.34 -7.23
N LYS A 295 3.03 3.04 -8.18
CA LYS A 295 2.82 3.87 -9.37
C LYS A 295 2.30 5.27 -9.03
N TYR A 296 1.46 5.39 -8.00
CA TYR A 296 0.94 6.66 -7.52
C TYR A 296 2.02 7.48 -6.82
N VAL A 297 2.81 6.81 -5.96
CA VAL A 297 3.96 7.43 -5.30
C VAL A 297 4.92 7.99 -6.34
N GLN A 298 5.29 7.20 -7.37
CA GLN A 298 6.16 7.66 -8.46
C GLN A 298 5.57 8.86 -9.19
N LYS A 299 4.30 8.79 -9.64
CA LYS A 299 3.64 9.87 -10.39
C LYS A 299 3.63 11.18 -9.59
N ILE A 300 3.33 11.12 -8.28
CA ILE A 300 3.32 12.31 -7.43
C ILE A 300 4.74 12.85 -7.23
N MET A 301 5.73 12.00 -7.04
CA MET A 301 7.14 12.40 -6.97
C MET A 301 7.62 13.08 -8.26
N THR A 302 7.08 12.70 -9.41
CA THR A 302 7.39 13.32 -10.71
C THR A 302 6.51 14.53 -11.05
N GLY A 303 5.67 14.99 -10.11
CA GLY A 303 4.93 16.26 -10.23
C GLY A 303 3.43 16.13 -10.55
N ALA A 304 2.90 14.90 -10.72
CA ALA A 304 1.47 14.72 -10.91
C ALA A 304 0.69 15.12 -9.64
N GLN A 305 -0.47 15.73 -9.82
CA GLN A 305 -1.32 16.12 -8.71
C GLN A 305 -2.27 14.96 -8.33
N PRO A 306 -2.46 14.64 -7.04
CA PRO A 306 -3.39 13.59 -6.62
C PRO A 306 -4.80 13.75 -7.19
N ARG A 307 -5.30 14.99 -7.28
CA ARG A 307 -6.63 15.31 -7.80
C ARG A 307 -6.88 14.86 -9.24
N ASP A 308 -5.81 14.66 -10.02
CA ASP A 308 -5.86 14.29 -11.43
C ASP A 308 -5.59 12.79 -11.65
N LEU A 309 -5.22 12.06 -10.61
CA LEU A 309 -4.89 10.64 -10.66
C LEU A 309 -6.11 9.81 -10.24
N ARG A 310 -6.76 9.15 -11.20
CA ARG A 310 -7.90 8.26 -10.94
C ARG A 310 -7.57 7.22 -9.87
N VAL A 311 -8.52 6.90 -9.02
CA VAL A 311 -8.41 5.78 -8.08
C VAL A 311 -8.54 4.46 -8.85
N GLU A 312 -7.65 3.51 -8.60
CA GLU A 312 -7.72 2.17 -9.18
C GLU A 312 -8.32 1.17 -8.19
N ILE A 313 -9.02 0.17 -8.74
CA ILE A 313 -9.61 -0.91 -7.98
C ILE A 313 -8.80 -2.19 -8.24
N VAL A 314 -8.44 -2.91 -7.18
CA VAL A 314 -7.91 -4.26 -7.29
C VAL A 314 -9.08 -5.22 -7.32
N ASP A 315 -9.25 -5.92 -8.44
CA ASP A 315 -10.37 -6.83 -8.73
C ASP A 315 -9.96 -8.30 -8.79
N LYS A 316 -8.68 -8.61 -8.60
CA LYS A 316 -8.19 -9.98 -8.55
C LYS A 316 -8.33 -10.55 -7.14
N PHE A 317 -9.14 -11.60 -7.00
CA PHE A 317 -9.38 -12.31 -5.75
C PHE A 317 -8.92 -13.75 -5.87
N GLU A 318 -8.41 -14.32 -4.77
CA GLU A 318 -7.92 -15.70 -4.72
C GLU A 318 -8.50 -16.43 -3.50
N LEU A 319 -8.97 -17.67 -3.73
CA LEU A 319 -9.35 -18.60 -2.68
C LEU A 319 -8.14 -19.44 -2.28
N ILE A 320 -7.70 -19.30 -1.04
CA ILE A 320 -6.59 -20.08 -0.50
C ILE A 320 -7.09 -20.93 0.67
N ILE A 321 -6.71 -22.20 0.69
CA ILE A 321 -7.11 -23.17 1.71
C ILE A 321 -5.88 -23.85 2.28
N ASN A 322 -5.81 -23.99 3.61
CA ASN A 322 -4.73 -24.64 4.33
C ASN A 322 -5.18 -26.01 4.86
N LEU A 323 -4.73 -27.08 4.20
CA LEU A 323 -5.05 -28.45 4.61
C LEU A 323 -4.29 -28.90 5.87
N LYS A 324 -3.14 -28.28 6.19
CA LYS A 324 -2.45 -28.54 7.48
C LYS A 324 -3.34 -28.10 8.63
N THR A 325 -3.85 -26.88 8.55
CA THR A 325 -4.79 -26.33 9.56
C THR A 325 -6.08 -27.14 9.59
N ALA A 326 -6.65 -27.49 8.43
CA ALA A 326 -7.85 -28.34 8.37
C ALA A 326 -7.61 -29.66 9.14
N LYS A 327 -6.49 -30.36 8.87
CA LYS A 327 -6.13 -31.60 9.57
C LYS A 327 -5.93 -31.38 11.08
N GLN A 328 -5.28 -30.30 11.48
CA GLN A 328 -5.03 -29.96 12.88
C GLN A 328 -6.32 -29.74 13.68
N ILE A 329 -7.34 -29.15 13.09
CA ILE A 329 -8.64 -28.92 13.73
C ILE A 329 -9.63 -30.07 13.51
N GLY A 330 -9.23 -31.14 12.79
CA GLY A 330 -10.06 -32.32 12.54
C GLY A 330 -11.14 -32.09 11.45
N LEU A 331 -10.86 -31.25 10.46
CA LEU A 331 -11.80 -30.87 9.41
C LEU A 331 -11.41 -31.51 8.06
N THR A 332 -12.39 -32.04 7.33
CA THR A 332 -12.25 -32.45 5.93
C THR A 332 -12.92 -31.41 5.03
N ILE A 333 -12.18 -30.86 4.10
CA ILE A 333 -12.70 -29.88 3.13
C ILE A 333 -13.37 -30.63 1.97
N PRO A 334 -14.60 -30.25 1.58
CA PRO A 334 -15.29 -30.88 0.45
C PRO A 334 -14.50 -30.74 -0.87
N PRO A 335 -14.46 -31.81 -1.72
CA PRO A 335 -13.68 -31.83 -2.96
C PRO A 335 -14.08 -30.70 -3.95
N ASN A 336 -15.36 -30.36 -4.03
CA ASN A 336 -15.86 -29.27 -4.88
C ASN A 336 -15.34 -27.89 -4.47
N VAL A 337 -15.07 -27.67 -3.18
CA VAL A 337 -14.46 -26.42 -2.69
C VAL A 337 -12.97 -26.41 -3.00
N LEU A 338 -12.29 -27.55 -2.76
CA LEU A 338 -10.85 -27.66 -3.10
C LEU A 338 -10.58 -27.47 -4.60
N ALA A 339 -11.47 -27.94 -5.47
CA ALA A 339 -11.31 -27.80 -6.92
C ALA A 339 -11.39 -26.33 -7.40
N ARG A 340 -12.01 -25.46 -6.60
CA ARG A 340 -12.12 -24.01 -6.89
C ARG A 340 -11.04 -23.18 -6.21
N ALA A 341 -10.22 -23.81 -5.37
CA ALA A 341 -9.14 -23.07 -4.69
C ALA A 341 -8.02 -22.72 -5.67
N ASP A 342 -7.65 -21.44 -5.72
CA ASP A 342 -6.51 -20.96 -6.52
C ASP A 342 -5.18 -21.50 -5.95
N ARG A 343 -5.14 -21.71 -4.64
CA ARG A 343 -3.97 -22.28 -3.95
C ARG A 343 -4.37 -23.14 -2.75
N VAL A 344 -3.74 -24.30 -2.62
CA VAL A 344 -3.90 -25.21 -1.49
C VAL A 344 -2.56 -25.41 -0.79
N ILE A 345 -2.47 -25.09 0.51
CA ILE A 345 -1.31 -25.34 1.36
C ILE A 345 -1.43 -26.76 1.93
N ARG A 346 -0.45 -27.63 1.63
CA ARG A 346 -0.40 -29.04 2.06
C ARG A 346 0.71 -29.28 3.06
#